data_0d0c6d87be38b77b05415e863622545b
#
_entry.id   0d0c6d87be38b77b05415e863622545b
#
_cell.length_a   1.000
_cell.length_b   1.000
_cell.length_c   1.000
_cell.angle_alpha   90.00
_cell.angle_beta   90.00
_cell.angle_gamma   90.00
#
_symmetry.space_group_name_H-M   'P 1'
#
loop_
_entity.id
_entity.type
_entity.pdbx_description
1 polymer ?
#
loop_
_entity_poly.entity_id
_entity_poly.type
_entity_poly.pdbx_seq_one_letter_code
_entity_poly.pdbx_strand_id
1 'polypeptide(L)'
;MKGILIFIAAAVLLLFLLLLCSTLERRRLVIRKQNLHLSQLPQAFDGLRLVQLSDLHKQVYPHGERKLLQAVQACQPDVIVITGDLVSRTVTDFSERQELLMHLRQIAPVYLCLGNHEWDMQPQQIADYRAMIAAAGCELLENQTISFHRGAGTCYLAGASLRIGIYHNADFQYQNLETYSSEDLTHDIGSRKGCTILLAHSPFPAESYFAWGADLTLSGHVHGGIVRIPGIGGLLSPERKLFPKYSKGLYAKDGKYLYVNCGIGKLRLGNPPEVTMLELYSKWN
;
A
#
# COMPACT_ATOMS: atom_id res chain seq x y z
N MET A 1 -38.61 -30.38 6.78
CA MET A 1 -37.33 -31.03 6.43
C MET A 1 -36.87 -30.66 5.02
N LYS A 2 -37.64 -30.89 3.93
CA LYS A 2 -37.22 -30.57 2.54
C LYS A 2 -36.80 -29.12 2.35
N GLY A 3 -37.51 -28.12 2.89
CA GLY A 3 -37.17 -26.70 2.77
C GLY A 3 -35.83 -26.34 3.44
N ILE A 4 -35.52 -26.90 4.61
CA ILE A 4 -34.26 -26.70 5.31
C ILE A 4 -33.07 -27.26 4.49
N LEU A 5 -33.26 -28.47 3.91
CA LEU A 5 -32.25 -29.10 3.05
C LEU A 5 -31.96 -28.27 1.80
N ILE A 6 -33.00 -27.69 1.16
CA ILE A 6 -32.84 -26.81 0.00
C ILE A 6 -32.11 -25.54 0.40
N PHE A 7 -32.46 -24.95 1.53
CA PHE A 7 -31.76 -23.73 2.04
C PHE A 7 -30.29 -24.01 2.32
N ILE A 8 -29.97 -25.12 3.00
CA ILE A 8 -28.58 -25.51 3.27
C ILE A 8 -27.81 -25.75 1.97
N ALA A 9 -28.40 -26.48 1.01
CA ALA A 9 -27.77 -26.73 -0.28
C ALA A 9 -27.48 -25.42 -1.05
N ALA A 10 -28.42 -24.48 -1.05
CA ALA A 10 -28.25 -23.16 -1.68
C ALA A 10 -27.17 -22.34 -0.98
N ALA A 11 -27.09 -22.35 0.35
CA ALA A 11 -26.06 -21.67 1.12
C ALA A 11 -24.66 -22.24 0.84
N VAL A 12 -24.54 -23.58 0.78
CA VAL A 12 -23.27 -24.26 0.45
C VAL A 12 -22.83 -23.96 -0.97
N LEU A 13 -23.75 -23.97 -1.93
CA LEU A 13 -23.47 -23.61 -3.32
C LEU A 13 -23.01 -22.14 -3.43
N LEU A 14 -23.69 -21.21 -2.75
CA LEU A 14 -23.30 -19.80 -2.72
C LEU A 14 -21.89 -19.64 -2.14
N LEU A 15 -21.61 -20.27 -1.01
CA LEU A 15 -20.27 -20.24 -0.39
C LEU A 15 -19.20 -20.78 -1.35
N PHE A 16 -19.47 -21.92 -2.01
CA PHE A 16 -18.56 -22.48 -3.01
C PHE A 16 -18.29 -21.49 -4.16
N LEU A 17 -19.33 -20.87 -4.70
CA LEU A 17 -19.20 -19.88 -5.77
C LEU A 17 -18.39 -18.65 -5.31
N LEU A 18 -18.61 -18.15 -4.09
CA LEU A 18 -17.84 -17.04 -3.52
C LEU A 18 -16.36 -17.40 -3.36
N LEU A 19 -16.04 -18.59 -2.88
CA LEU A 19 -14.67 -19.10 -2.75
C LEU A 19 -14.00 -19.27 -4.11
N LEU A 20 -14.74 -19.79 -5.09
CA LEU A 20 -14.25 -19.93 -6.47
C LEU A 20 -13.96 -18.55 -7.08
N CYS A 21 -14.89 -17.60 -6.99
CA CYS A 21 -14.70 -16.22 -7.45
C CYS A 21 -13.49 -15.59 -6.79
N SER A 22 -13.35 -15.67 -5.47
CA SER A 22 -12.19 -15.15 -4.73
C SER A 22 -10.87 -15.77 -5.22
N THR A 23 -10.88 -17.07 -5.54
CA THR A 23 -9.70 -17.79 -6.05
C THR A 23 -9.32 -17.33 -7.46
N LEU A 24 -10.31 -17.14 -8.32
CA LEU A 24 -10.09 -16.63 -9.69
C LEU A 24 -9.60 -15.19 -9.69
N GLU A 25 -10.17 -14.33 -8.85
CA GLU A 25 -9.73 -12.93 -8.72
C GLU A 25 -8.30 -12.80 -8.26
N ARG A 26 -7.85 -13.60 -7.28
CA ARG A 26 -6.46 -13.60 -6.81
C ARG A 26 -5.44 -13.87 -7.91
N ARG A 27 -5.83 -14.55 -8.99
CA ARG A 27 -4.98 -14.82 -10.16
C ARG A 27 -4.93 -13.68 -11.15
N ARG A 28 -5.81 -12.69 -11.00
CA ARG A 28 -5.99 -11.58 -11.95
C ARG A 28 -5.27 -10.32 -11.44
N LEU A 29 -3.95 -10.26 -11.64
CA LEU A 29 -3.20 -9.03 -11.38
C LEU A 29 -3.62 -7.93 -12.36
N VAL A 30 -3.98 -6.76 -11.86
CA VAL A 30 -4.45 -5.61 -12.65
C VAL A 30 -3.46 -4.46 -12.51
N ILE A 31 -3.11 -3.82 -13.62
CA ILE A 31 -2.38 -2.55 -13.60
C ILE A 31 -3.41 -1.42 -13.59
N ARG A 32 -3.36 -0.56 -12.56
CA ARG A 32 -4.14 0.67 -12.46
C ARG A 32 -3.25 1.85 -12.81
N LYS A 33 -3.63 2.59 -13.86
CA LYS A 33 -2.93 3.81 -14.27
C LYS A 33 -3.74 5.03 -13.87
N GLN A 34 -3.07 6.03 -13.30
CA GLN A 34 -3.69 7.27 -12.86
C GLN A 34 -2.73 8.42 -13.13
N ASN A 35 -3.21 9.46 -13.82
CA ASN A 35 -2.48 10.70 -13.99
C ASN A 35 -2.86 11.65 -12.87
N LEU A 36 -1.88 12.30 -12.25
CA LEU A 36 -2.07 13.23 -11.14
C LEU A 36 -1.34 14.55 -11.41
N HIS A 37 -1.99 15.65 -11.04
CA HIS A 37 -1.41 16.98 -11.12
C HIS A 37 -1.10 17.48 -9.71
N LEU A 38 0.18 17.59 -9.40
CA LEU A 38 0.66 18.11 -8.12
C LEU A 38 1.16 19.54 -8.32
N SER A 39 0.46 20.51 -7.75
CA SER A 39 0.75 21.94 -7.97
C SER A 39 2.16 22.35 -7.57
N GLN A 40 2.78 21.63 -6.64
CA GLN A 40 4.15 21.87 -6.16
C GLN A 40 5.20 21.02 -6.91
N LEU A 41 4.80 20.15 -7.86
CA LEU A 41 5.74 19.33 -8.61
C LEU A 41 6.62 20.22 -9.50
N PRO A 42 7.95 20.18 -9.39
CA PRO A 42 8.81 20.89 -10.32
C PRO A 42 8.63 20.36 -11.75
N GLN A 43 8.60 21.24 -12.74
CA GLN A 43 8.39 20.86 -14.15
C GLN A 43 9.38 19.80 -14.64
N ALA A 44 10.58 19.76 -14.09
CA ALA A 44 11.57 18.73 -14.43
C ALA A 44 11.09 17.30 -14.13
N PHE A 45 10.05 17.14 -13.30
CA PHE A 45 9.43 15.87 -12.96
C PHE A 45 8.18 15.53 -13.76
N ASP A 46 7.78 16.37 -14.74
CA ASP A 46 6.64 16.06 -15.58
C ASP A 46 6.81 14.70 -16.26
N GLY A 47 5.75 13.88 -16.16
CA GLY A 47 5.77 12.49 -16.63
C GLY A 47 6.50 11.51 -15.73
N LEU A 48 6.82 11.89 -14.47
CA LEU A 48 7.39 10.93 -13.50
C LEU A 48 6.44 9.77 -13.29
N ARG A 49 6.91 8.55 -13.54
CA ARG A 49 6.18 7.29 -13.36
C ARG A 49 6.55 6.65 -12.05
N LEU A 50 5.65 6.70 -11.10
CA LEU A 50 5.77 6.06 -9.80
C LEU A 50 4.92 4.80 -9.78
N VAL A 51 5.53 3.65 -9.51
CA VAL A 51 4.80 2.40 -9.29
C VAL A 51 4.68 2.15 -7.79
N GLN A 52 3.44 1.95 -7.33
CA GLN A 52 3.12 1.57 -5.96
C GLN A 52 2.73 0.09 -5.89
N LEU A 53 3.39 -0.63 -4.99
CA LEU A 53 3.03 -1.96 -4.50
C LEU A 53 2.66 -1.84 -3.02
N SER A 54 1.83 -2.75 -2.51
CA SER A 54 1.44 -2.80 -1.09
C SER A 54 0.94 -4.18 -0.70
N ASP A 55 1.01 -4.52 0.58
CA ASP A 55 0.33 -5.68 1.18
C ASP A 55 0.62 -6.99 0.42
N LEU A 56 1.89 -7.30 0.18
CA LEU A 56 2.30 -8.53 -0.50
C LEU A 56 2.13 -9.75 0.41
N HIS A 57 2.46 -9.62 1.70
CA HIS A 57 2.35 -10.66 2.72
C HIS A 57 3.04 -11.98 2.30
N LYS A 58 2.33 -13.11 2.45
CA LYS A 58 2.76 -14.46 2.02
C LYS A 58 2.23 -14.81 0.62
N GLN A 59 1.92 -13.83 -0.22
CA GLN A 59 1.39 -14.11 -1.53
C GLN A 59 2.46 -14.75 -2.42
N VAL A 60 2.28 -16.03 -2.72
CA VAL A 60 3.00 -16.72 -3.78
C VAL A 60 2.09 -16.71 -5.00
N TYR A 61 2.53 -16.12 -6.08
CA TYR A 61 1.79 -16.18 -7.34
C TYR A 61 1.91 -17.59 -7.94
N PRO A 62 0.84 -18.14 -8.57
CA PRO A 62 0.86 -19.48 -9.17
C PRO A 62 1.95 -19.69 -10.24
N HIS A 63 2.58 -18.62 -10.70
CA HIS A 63 3.68 -18.63 -11.68
C HIS A 63 4.90 -17.85 -11.17
N GLY A 64 5.12 -17.86 -9.84
CA GLY A 64 6.15 -17.09 -9.18
C GLY A 64 5.93 -15.60 -9.33
N GLU A 65 6.92 -14.81 -8.95
CA GLU A 65 6.91 -13.34 -9.00
C GLU A 65 6.99 -12.77 -10.42
N ARG A 66 7.20 -13.65 -11.44
CA ARG A 66 7.36 -13.24 -12.84
C ARG A 66 6.22 -12.33 -13.34
N LYS A 67 4.96 -12.65 -13.01
CA LYS A 67 3.82 -11.81 -13.43
C LYS A 67 3.84 -10.44 -12.79
N LEU A 68 4.23 -10.37 -11.53
CA LEU A 68 4.38 -9.09 -10.82
C LEU A 68 5.49 -8.27 -11.45
N LEU A 69 6.67 -8.86 -11.64
CA LEU A 69 7.82 -8.19 -12.26
C LEU A 69 7.51 -7.72 -13.68
N GLN A 70 6.85 -8.55 -14.50
CA GLN A 70 6.40 -8.15 -15.84
C GLN A 70 5.42 -6.98 -15.81
N ALA A 71 4.46 -6.98 -14.86
CA ALA A 71 3.50 -5.89 -14.70
C ALA A 71 4.20 -4.59 -14.28
N VAL A 72 5.16 -4.64 -13.36
CA VAL A 72 5.97 -3.49 -12.95
C VAL A 72 6.81 -2.98 -14.11
N GLN A 73 7.53 -3.86 -14.81
CA GLN A 73 8.37 -3.50 -15.95
C GLN A 73 7.57 -2.87 -17.09
N ALA A 74 6.35 -3.37 -17.36
CA ALA A 74 5.45 -2.80 -18.37
C ALA A 74 4.99 -1.37 -18.03
N CYS A 75 5.07 -0.94 -16.77
CA CYS A 75 4.82 0.43 -16.34
C CYS A 75 6.00 1.37 -16.61
N GLN A 76 7.19 0.85 -16.89
CA GLN A 76 8.43 1.62 -17.08
C GLN A 76 8.64 2.67 -15.97
N PRO A 77 8.70 2.25 -14.69
CA PRO A 77 8.75 3.19 -13.57
C PRO A 77 10.09 3.93 -13.51
N ASP A 78 10.05 5.21 -13.12
CA ASP A 78 11.21 5.97 -12.67
C ASP A 78 11.53 5.67 -11.19
N VAL A 79 10.50 5.28 -10.41
CA VAL A 79 10.61 4.92 -9.01
C VAL A 79 9.55 3.88 -8.63
N ILE A 80 9.91 2.96 -7.77
CA ILE A 80 9.00 1.96 -7.17
C ILE A 80 8.90 2.25 -5.68
N VAL A 81 7.68 2.24 -5.15
CA VAL A 81 7.44 2.35 -3.71
C VAL A 81 6.64 1.16 -3.20
N ILE A 82 6.95 0.70 -2.00
CA ILE A 82 6.23 -0.37 -1.31
C ILE A 82 5.69 0.19 -0.01
N THR A 83 4.35 0.31 0.06
CA THR A 83 3.69 0.96 1.19
C THR A 83 3.30 -0.01 2.28
N GLY A 84 4.31 -0.75 2.82
CA GLY A 84 4.18 -1.65 3.97
C GLY A 84 3.62 -3.03 3.66
N ASP A 85 3.65 -3.88 4.67
CA ASP A 85 3.17 -5.28 4.65
C ASP A 85 3.77 -6.09 3.48
N LEU A 86 5.08 -5.88 3.23
CA LEU A 86 5.86 -6.67 2.27
C LEU A 86 5.85 -8.16 2.66
N VAL A 87 5.87 -8.44 3.94
CA VAL A 87 5.83 -9.78 4.53
C VAL A 87 4.74 -9.90 5.58
N SER A 88 4.40 -11.12 5.98
CA SER A 88 3.52 -11.35 7.13
C SER A 88 4.35 -11.47 8.41
N ARG A 89 3.81 -11.02 9.54
CA ARG A 89 4.45 -11.05 10.88
C ARG A 89 5.04 -12.39 11.33
N THR A 90 4.61 -13.48 10.72
CA THR A 90 5.07 -14.85 11.04
C THR A 90 6.13 -15.37 10.06
N VAL A 91 6.63 -14.55 9.14
CA VAL A 91 7.70 -14.93 8.21
C VAL A 91 9.04 -14.76 8.91
N THR A 92 9.86 -15.79 8.88
CA THR A 92 11.23 -15.80 9.45
C THR A 92 12.31 -15.97 8.38
N ASP A 93 11.95 -16.50 7.21
CA ASP A 93 12.83 -16.59 6.06
C ASP A 93 12.42 -15.52 5.04
N PHE A 94 13.31 -14.59 4.78
CA PHE A 94 13.09 -13.46 3.88
C PHE A 94 13.72 -13.65 2.49
N SER A 95 14.30 -14.82 2.19
CA SER A 95 15.06 -15.08 0.96
C SER A 95 14.25 -14.78 -0.31
N GLU A 96 12.99 -15.26 -0.39
CA GLU A 96 12.11 -14.99 -1.53
C GLU A 96 11.82 -13.48 -1.69
N ARG A 97 11.70 -12.75 -0.58
CA ARG A 97 11.42 -11.30 -0.63
C ARG A 97 12.66 -10.50 -0.99
N GLN A 98 13.82 -10.95 -0.53
CA GLN A 98 15.10 -10.38 -0.94
C GLN A 98 15.29 -10.52 -2.46
N GLU A 99 15.04 -11.69 -3.01
CA GLU A 99 15.14 -11.93 -4.46
C GLU A 99 14.17 -11.04 -5.24
N LEU A 100 12.90 -10.93 -4.80
CA LEU A 100 11.93 -10.00 -5.40
C LEU A 100 12.43 -8.56 -5.39
N LEU A 101 12.92 -8.07 -4.25
CA LEU A 101 13.42 -6.71 -4.11
C LEU A 101 14.63 -6.45 -5.02
N MET A 102 15.54 -7.42 -5.13
CA MET A 102 16.68 -7.33 -6.05
C MET A 102 16.23 -7.20 -7.51
N HIS A 103 15.24 -7.99 -7.93
CA HIS A 103 14.66 -7.89 -9.27
C HIS A 103 13.94 -6.56 -9.50
N LEU A 104 13.16 -6.08 -8.54
CA LEU A 104 12.51 -4.77 -8.62
C LEU A 104 13.54 -3.64 -8.71
N ARG A 105 14.63 -3.74 -7.92
CA ARG A 105 15.72 -2.76 -7.92
C ARG A 105 16.46 -2.69 -9.26
N GLN A 106 16.49 -3.79 -10.04
CA GLN A 106 17.02 -3.78 -11.41
C GLN A 106 16.13 -2.99 -12.38
N ILE A 107 14.84 -2.85 -12.08
CA ILE A 107 13.89 -2.08 -12.91
C ILE A 107 13.99 -0.59 -12.58
N ALA A 108 13.94 -0.21 -11.30
CA ALA A 108 14.02 1.18 -10.83
C ALA A 108 14.43 1.23 -9.34
N PRO A 109 14.82 2.41 -8.80
CA PRO A 109 15.00 2.60 -7.36
C PRO A 109 13.75 2.18 -6.57
N VAL A 110 13.95 1.48 -5.43
CA VAL A 110 12.87 0.95 -4.58
C VAL A 110 12.96 1.55 -3.19
N TYR A 111 11.86 2.15 -2.75
CA TYR A 111 11.68 2.74 -1.42
C TYR A 111 10.52 2.07 -0.70
N LEU A 112 10.67 1.83 0.60
CA LEU A 112 9.68 1.16 1.41
C LEU A 112 9.32 1.97 2.65
N CYS A 113 8.10 1.81 3.19
CA CYS A 113 7.79 2.11 4.57
C CYS A 113 7.31 0.85 5.29
N LEU A 114 7.27 0.87 6.62
CA LEU A 114 6.76 -0.24 7.43
C LEU A 114 5.24 -0.28 7.40
N GLY A 115 4.68 -1.50 7.42
CA GLY A 115 3.28 -1.76 7.73
C GLY A 115 3.12 -2.33 9.14
N ASN A 116 1.88 -2.66 9.52
CA ASN A 116 1.62 -3.22 10.85
C ASN A 116 2.17 -4.64 11.01
N HIS A 117 2.33 -5.39 9.93
CA HIS A 117 2.91 -6.74 10.00
C HIS A 117 4.40 -6.70 10.33
N GLU A 118 5.13 -5.70 9.85
CA GLU A 118 6.53 -5.50 10.20
C GLU A 118 6.67 -5.00 11.65
N TRP A 119 5.76 -4.14 12.12
CA TRP A 119 5.74 -3.69 13.52
C TRP A 119 5.46 -4.79 14.54
N ASP A 120 4.68 -5.82 14.15
CA ASP A 120 4.36 -6.98 15.00
C ASP A 120 5.48 -8.03 15.05
N MET A 121 6.62 -7.80 14.40
CA MET A 121 7.76 -8.70 14.42
C MET A 121 8.51 -8.65 15.76
N GLN A 122 9.14 -9.77 16.12
CA GLN A 122 10.08 -9.79 17.22
C GLN A 122 11.33 -8.94 16.92
N PRO A 123 12.04 -8.42 17.94
CA PRO A 123 13.18 -7.52 17.72
C PRO A 123 14.24 -8.06 16.76
N GLN A 124 14.59 -9.32 16.84
CA GLN A 124 15.56 -9.92 15.91
C GLN A 124 15.00 -10.02 14.49
N GLN A 125 13.74 -10.38 14.34
CA GLN A 125 13.08 -10.54 13.06
C GLN A 125 13.00 -9.21 12.30
N ILE A 126 12.67 -8.10 12.97
CA ILE A 126 12.66 -6.77 12.33
C ILE A 126 14.08 -6.30 11.98
N ALA A 127 15.10 -6.67 12.77
CA ALA A 127 16.50 -6.39 12.44
C ALA A 127 16.92 -7.13 11.17
N ASP A 128 16.60 -8.42 11.07
CA ASP A 128 16.88 -9.24 9.89
C ASP A 128 16.13 -8.71 8.65
N TYR A 129 14.89 -8.26 8.82
CA TYR A 129 14.09 -7.62 7.76
C TYR A 129 14.75 -6.34 7.23
N ARG A 130 15.24 -5.45 8.12
CA ARG A 130 15.98 -4.25 7.72
C ARG A 130 17.26 -4.60 6.98
N ALA A 131 18.00 -5.59 7.48
CA ALA A 131 19.24 -6.07 6.84
C ALA A 131 18.98 -6.64 5.44
N MET A 132 17.87 -7.39 5.27
CA MET A 132 17.42 -7.93 3.99
C MET A 132 17.13 -6.83 2.96
N ILE A 133 16.39 -5.77 3.35
CA ILE A 133 16.08 -4.64 2.46
C ILE A 133 17.37 -3.94 2.01
N ALA A 134 18.29 -3.67 2.95
CA ALA A 134 19.58 -3.04 2.65
C ALA A 134 20.43 -3.93 1.73
N ALA A 135 20.48 -5.24 1.98
CA ALA A 135 21.21 -6.20 1.14
C ALA A 135 20.63 -6.31 -0.28
N ALA A 136 19.32 -6.07 -0.45
CA ALA A 136 18.67 -6.00 -1.76
C ALA A 136 18.95 -4.67 -2.50
N GLY A 137 19.67 -3.71 -1.89
CA GLY A 137 19.94 -2.39 -2.46
C GLY A 137 18.73 -1.47 -2.49
N CYS A 138 17.75 -1.74 -1.63
CA CYS A 138 16.53 -0.95 -1.45
C CYS A 138 16.64 -0.06 -0.21
N GLU A 139 15.79 0.96 -0.09
CA GLU A 139 15.83 1.91 1.02
C GLU A 139 14.52 1.88 1.81
N LEU A 140 14.64 1.62 3.12
CA LEU A 140 13.52 1.64 4.06
C LEU A 140 13.46 3.02 4.72
N LEU A 141 12.35 3.72 4.52
CA LEU A 141 12.11 5.06 5.08
C LEU A 141 11.34 4.91 6.40
N GLU A 142 12.07 4.85 7.51
CA GLU A 142 11.52 4.81 8.87
C GLU A 142 11.61 6.20 9.50
N ASN A 143 10.49 6.94 9.50
CA ASN A 143 10.43 8.32 9.96
C ASN A 143 11.52 9.20 9.36
N GLN A 144 11.68 9.08 8.05
CA GLN A 144 12.75 9.69 7.29
C GLN A 144 12.22 10.37 6.03
N THR A 145 12.83 11.50 5.69
CA THR A 145 12.58 12.22 4.43
C THR A 145 13.86 12.29 3.62
N ILE A 146 13.82 11.80 2.39
CA ILE A 146 14.89 11.92 1.41
C ILE A 146 14.51 12.92 0.31
N SER A 147 15.52 13.49 -0.36
CA SER A 147 15.34 14.29 -1.56
C SER A 147 15.80 13.51 -2.78
N PHE A 148 15.08 13.65 -3.88
CA PHE A 148 15.53 13.18 -5.18
C PHE A 148 15.46 14.33 -6.19
N HIS A 149 16.41 14.30 -7.12
CA HIS A 149 16.68 15.43 -8.00
C HIS A 149 16.51 15.00 -9.46
N ARG A 150 15.91 15.86 -10.27
CA ARG A 150 15.82 15.69 -11.71
C ARG A 150 16.04 17.05 -12.37
N GLY A 151 17.20 17.21 -13.08
CA GLY A 151 17.62 18.53 -13.53
C GLY A 151 17.77 19.51 -12.38
N ALA A 152 17.17 20.69 -12.48
CA ALA A 152 17.15 21.70 -11.41
C ALA A 152 15.99 21.47 -10.39
N GLY A 153 15.14 20.48 -10.61
CA GLY A 153 13.99 20.19 -9.72
C GLY A 153 14.37 19.31 -8.54
N THR A 154 13.70 19.53 -7.41
CA THR A 154 13.81 18.69 -6.22
C THR A 154 12.42 18.29 -5.75
N CYS A 155 12.22 16.98 -5.53
CA CYS A 155 11.07 16.40 -4.84
C CYS A 155 11.53 15.69 -3.58
N TYR A 156 10.60 15.48 -2.66
CA TYR A 156 10.86 14.79 -1.40
C TYR A 156 9.98 13.55 -1.29
N LEU A 157 10.58 12.47 -0.79
CA LEU A 157 9.88 11.24 -0.45
C LEU A 157 10.04 11.03 1.05
N ALA A 158 8.93 11.01 1.76
CA ALA A 158 8.89 10.82 3.21
C ALA A 158 8.24 9.49 3.55
N GLY A 159 8.80 8.74 4.49
CA GLY A 159 8.20 7.53 5.02
C GLY A 159 7.79 7.71 6.48
N ALA A 160 6.50 7.58 6.77
CA ALA A 160 5.98 7.60 8.13
C ALA A 160 5.81 6.17 8.65
N SER A 161 6.56 5.84 9.70
CA SER A 161 6.44 4.59 10.45
C SER A 161 5.40 4.76 11.56
N LEU A 162 4.14 4.49 11.22
CA LEU A 162 3.02 4.69 12.12
C LEU A 162 3.10 3.74 13.32
N ARG A 163 2.88 4.26 14.53
CA ARG A 163 2.89 3.49 15.77
C ARG A 163 1.87 2.36 15.73
N ILE A 164 2.19 1.21 16.36
CA ILE A 164 1.32 0.03 16.33
C ILE A 164 -0.07 0.28 16.92
N GLY A 165 -0.19 1.18 17.91
CA GLY A 165 -1.45 1.56 18.55
C GLY A 165 -2.50 2.17 17.59
N ILE A 166 -2.07 2.62 16.39
CA ILE A 166 -2.97 3.08 15.33
C ILE A 166 -3.70 1.91 14.67
N TYR A 167 -3.10 0.72 14.66
CA TYR A 167 -3.62 -0.48 14.01
C TYR A 167 -4.40 -1.38 14.96
N HIS A 168 -3.87 -1.61 16.17
CA HIS A 168 -4.51 -2.40 17.21
C HIS A 168 -3.93 -2.04 18.59
N ASN A 169 -4.66 -2.34 19.66
CA ASN A 169 -4.16 -2.22 21.01
C ASN A 169 -3.27 -3.43 21.39
N ALA A 170 -2.74 -3.44 22.63
CA ALA A 170 -1.86 -4.50 23.14
C ALA A 170 -2.49 -5.90 23.11
N ASP A 171 -3.82 -6.00 23.19
CA ASP A 171 -4.58 -7.25 23.13
C ASP A 171 -5.00 -7.64 21.70
N PHE A 172 -4.42 -7.03 20.67
CA PHE A 172 -4.79 -7.20 19.26
C PHE A 172 -6.27 -6.88 18.96
N GLN A 173 -6.88 -5.98 19.77
CA GLN A 173 -8.23 -5.50 19.54
C GLN A 173 -8.22 -4.18 18.77
N TYR A 174 -9.30 -3.92 18.05
CA TYR A 174 -9.47 -2.74 17.19
C TYR A 174 -10.35 -1.66 17.83
N GLN A 175 -10.31 -1.57 19.16
CA GLN A 175 -11.05 -0.59 19.96
C GLN A 175 -10.07 0.38 20.62
N ASN A 176 -10.49 1.63 20.81
CA ASN A 176 -9.70 2.68 21.45
C ASN A 176 -8.30 2.82 20.82
N LEU A 177 -8.24 2.80 19.48
CA LEU A 177 -6.99 2.97 18.74
C LEU A 177 -6.43 4.37 18.97
N GLU A 178 -5.11 4.45 18.94
CA GLU A 178 -4.42 5.74 18.97
C GLU A 178 -4.78 6.59 17.75
N THR A 179 -4.75 7.91 17.94
CA THR A 179 -4.82 8.86 16.85
C THR A 179 -3.40 9.23 16.40
N TYR A 180 -3.28 9.70 15.18
CA TYR A 180 -2.02 10.19 14.64
C TYR A 180 -2.26 11.53 13.98
N SER A 181 -1.79 12.58 14.60
CA SER A 181 -2.05 13.97 14.20
C SER A 181 -1.02 14.49 13.20
N SER A 182 -1.23 15.68 12.66
CA SER A 182 -0.23 16.41 11.86
C SER A 182 0.99 16.83 12.66
N GLU A 183 0.82 17.05 13.95
CA GLU A 183 1.89 17.33 14.91
C GLU A 183 2.75 16.10 15.16
N ASP A 184 2.15 14.91 15.28
CA ASP A 184 2.87 13.63 15.36
C ASP A 184 3.73 13.42 14.10
N LEU A 185 3.17 13.66 12.90
CA LEU A 185 3.93 13.61 11.64
C LEU A 185 5.11 14.59 11.66
N THR A 186 4.86 15.83 12.10
CA THR A 186 5.93 16.84 12.19
C THR A 186 7.01 16.47 13.18
N HIS A 187 6.63 15.85 14.31
CA HIS A 187 7.58 15.33 15.29
C HIS A 187 8.43 14.18 14.70
N ASP A 188 7.79 13.23 14.01
CA ASP A 188 8.42 11.99 13.57
C ASP A 188 9.29 12.20 12.31
N ILE A 189 8.82 12.97 11.33
CA ILE A 189 9.48 13.12 10.01
C ILE A 189 9.87 14.56 9.67
N GLY A 190 9.63 15.51 10.59
CA GLY A 190 9.88 16.92 10.39
C GLY A 190 8.78 17.63 9.61
N SER A 191 8.99 18.94 9.38
CA SER A 191 8.07 19.73 8.57
C SER A 191 8.17 19.35 7.09
N ARG A 192 7.04 19.43 6.40
CA ARG A 192 6.97 19.22 4.95
C ARG A 192 7.93 20.15 4.19
N LYS A 193 8.55 19.65 3.14
CA LYS A 193 9.47 20.38 2.26
C LYS A 193 8.96 20.34 0.82
N GLY A 194 8.92 21.47 0.11
CA GLY A 194 8.60 21.51 -1.32
C GLY A 194 7.50 20.55 -1.77
N CYS A 195 7.61 19.95 -2.96
CA CYS A 195 6.75 18.85 -3.38
C CYS A 195 7.12 17.58 -2.60
N THR A 196 6.19 17.08 -1.77
CA THR A 196 6.42 15.92 -0.91
C THR A 196 5.42 14.80 -1.18
N ILE A 197 5.95 13.61 -1.47
CA ILE A 197 5.22 12.35 -1.54
C ILE A 197 5.42 11.63 -0.22
N LEU A 198 4.32 11.29 0.48
CA LEU A 198 4.33 10.59 1.76
C LEU A 198 3.98 9.12 1.59
N LEU A 199 4.81 8.22 2.07
CA LEU A 199 4.51 6.80 2.23
C LEU A 199 4.01 6.57 3.66
N ALA A 200 2.77 6.13 3.82
CA ALA A 200 2.16 5.83 5.11
C ALA A 200 1.21 4.64 4.94
N HIS A 201 1.52 3.51 5.58
CA HIS A 201 0.81 2.26 5.33
C HIS A 201 -0.71 2.37 5.55
N SER A 202 -1.16 2.90 6.70
CA SER A 202 -2.59 3.06 6.98
C SER A 202 -3.16 4.33 6.36
N PRO A 203 -4.31 4.30 5.66
CA PRO A 203 -5.00 5.48 5.18
C PRO A 203 -5.90 6.14 6.24
N PHE A 204 -6.05 5.56 7.44
CA PHE A 204 -6.99 6.09 8.44
C PHE A 204 -6.63 7.47 8.98
N PRO A 205 -5.34 7.85 9.17
CA PRO A 205 -4.96 9.21 9.51
C PRO A 205 -4.97 10.18 8.32
N ALA A 206 -5.75 9.95 7.26
CA ALA A 206 -5.75 10.75 6.03
C ALA A 206 -5.90 12.26 6.27
N GLU A 207 -6.78 12.65 7.21
CA GLU A 207 -7.00 14.05 7.54
C GLU A 207 -5.71 14.72 8.08
N SER A 208 -4.92 13.96 8.84
CA SER A 208 -3.62 14.41 9.36
C SER A 208 -2.56 14.52 8.25
N TYR A 209 -2.58 13.62 7.26
CA TYR A 209 -1.70 13.71 6.09
C TYR A 209 -2.00 14.94 5.25
N PHE A 210 -3.29 15.23 5.03
CA PHE A 210 -3.72 16.45 4.35
C PHE A 210 -3.36 17.71 5.13
N ALA A 211 -3.54 17.70 6.46
CA ALA A 211 -3.19 18.83 7.35
C ALA A 211 -1.68 19.07 7.41
N TRP A 212 -0.86 17.99 7.50
CA TRP A 212 0.61 18.10 7.43
C TRP A 212 1.07 18.64 6.08
N GLY A 213 0.32 18.41 5.02
CA GLY A 213 0.51 19.04 3.75
C GLY A 213 1.17 18.20 2.67
N ALA A 214 1.22 16.88 2.79
CA ALA A 214 1.69 16.01 1.72
C ALA A 214 0.95 16.30 0.41
N ASP A 215 1.67 16.49 -0.70
CA ASP A 215 1.05 16.71 -2.02
C ASP A 215 0.41 15.43 -2.54
N LEU A 216 1.03 14.29 -2.23
CA LEU A 216 0.52 12.96 -2.51
C LEU A 216 0.86 12.03 -1.33
N THR A 217 -0.14 11.37 -0.77
CA THR A 217 0.06 10.27 0.19
C THR A 217 -0.25 8.94 -0.48
N LEU A 218 0.59 7.95 -0.25
CA LEU A 218 0.44 6.58 -0.75
C LEU A 218 0.25 5.63 0.42
N SER A 219 -0.87 4.91 0.42
CA SER A 219 -1.25 3.97 1.50
C SER A 219 -1.71 2.62 0.95
N GLY A 220 -1.74 1.61 1.80
CA GLY A 220 -2.28 0.27 1.56
C GLY A 220 -3.25 -0.15 2.64
N HIS A 221 -2.94 -1.25 3.33
CA HIS A 221 -3.55 -1.75 4.57
C HIS A 221 -5.00 -2.24 4.47
N VAL A 222 -5.89 -1.50 3.80
CA VAL A 222 -7.36 -1.78 3.80
C VAL A 222 -7.74 -2.90 2.83
N HIS A 223 -6.82 -3.39 2.02
CA HIS A 223 -7.04 -4.43 1.01
C HIS A 223 -8.23 -4.17 0.08
N GLY A 224 -8.56 -2.89 -0.16
CA GLY A 224 -9.74 -2.49 -0.92
C GLY A 224 -11.06 -2.75 -0.21
N GLY A 225 -11.04 -3.05 1.09
CA GLY A 225 -12.19 -3.40 1.91
C GLY A 225 -12.56 -4.88 1.83
N ILE A 226 -11.59 -5.78 1.67
CA ILE A 226 -11.68 -7.25 1.61
C ILE A 226 -12.73 -7.74 0.59
N VAL A 227 -14.01 -7.44 0.82
CA VAL A 227 -15.12 -7.62 -0.12
C VAL A 227 -15.50 -6.25 -0.66
N ARG A 228 -15.57 -6.12 -1.98
CA ARG A 228 -15.96 -4.88 -2.63
C ARG A 228 -17.24 -5.06 -3.42
N ILE A 229 -18.22 -4.22 -3.12
CA ILE A 229 -19.54 -4.23 -3.78
C ILE A 229 -19.55 -3.10 -4.81
N PRO A 230 -19.85 -3.38 -6.10
CA PRO A 230 -19.97 -2.36 -7.13
C PRO A 230 -20.97 -1.27 -6.72
N GLY A 231 -20.59 0.00 -6.90
CA GLY A 231 -21.42 1.17 -6.55
C GLY A 231 -21.45 1.52 -5.07
N ILE A 232 -21.06 0.61 -4.15
CA ILE A 232 -21.07 0.85 -2.69
C ILE A 232 -19.65 1.07 -2.16
N GLY A 233 -18.68 0.25 -2.58
CA GLY A 233 -17.33 0.36 -2.11
C GLY A 233 -16.85 -0.86 -1.32
N GLY A 234 -15.80 -0.68 -0.49
CA GLY A 234 -15.27 -1.72 0.39
C GLY A 234 -16.22 -1.99 1.56
N LEU A 235 -16.44 -3.27 1.85
CA LEU A 235 -17.40 -3.67 2.91
C LEU A 235 -16.75 -3.67 4.29
N LEU A 236 -15.53 -4.17 4.43
CA LEU A 236 -14.91 -4.43 5.73
C LEU A 236 -13.41 -4.11 5.69
N SER A 237 -12.93 -3.30 6.63
CA SER A 237 -11.50 -3.09 6.84
C SER A 237 -10.87 -4.20 7.69
N PRO A 238 -9.52 -4.32 7.72
CA PRO A 238 -8.82 -5.20 8.64
C PRO A 238 -9.21 -4.97 10.12
N GLU A 239 -9.46 -3.72 10.52
CA GLU A 239 -9.94 -3.34 11.87
C GLU A 239 -11.44 -3.60 12.07
N ARG A 240 -12.07 -4.38 11.20
CA ARG A 240 -13.50 -4.74 11.28
C ARG A 240 -14.47 -3.54 11.19
N LYS A 241 -14.02 -2.40 10.64
CA LYS A 241 -14.92 -1.27 10.36
C LYS A 241 -15.69 -1.53 9.08
N LEU A 242 -17.01 -1.38 9.16
CA LEU A 242 -17.87 -1.48 7.97
C LEU A 242 -17.78 -0.20 7.14
N PHE A 243 -17.75 -0.35 5.81
CA PHE A 243 -17.73 0.72 4.83
C PHE A 243 -16.63 1.77 5.09
N PRO A 244 -15.34 1.36 5.17
CA PRO A 244 -14.26 2.30 5.47
C PRO A 244 -14.18 3.39 4.40
N LYS A 245 -14.11 4.67 4.84
CA LYS A 245 -14.08 5.87 3.99
C LYS A 245 -12.96 5.80 2.95
N TYR A 246 -11.76 5.44 3.38
CA TYR A 246 -10.56 5.36 2.55
C TYR A 246 -10.19 3.90 2.28
N SER A 247 -10.88 3.25 1.32
CA SER A 247 -10.69 1.82 1.08
C SER A 247 -9.88 1.48 -0.16
N LYS A 248 -9.97 2.28 -1.23
CA LYS A 248 -9.28 2.02 -2.51
C LYS A 248 -9.36 3.22 -3.44
N GLY A 249 -8.27 3.46 -4.19
CA GLY A 249 -8.21 4.44 -5.26
C GLY A 249 -7.86 5.84 -4.78
N LEU A 250 -8.18 6.83 -5.57
CA LEU A 250 -7.79 8.22 -5.38
C LEU A 250 -8.82 9.00 -4.57
N TYR A 251 -8.34 9.72 -3.58
CA TYR A 251 -9.07 10.72 -2.79
C TYR A 251 -8.35 12.05 -2.90
N ALA A 252 -9.10 13.14 -2.96
CA ALA A 252 -8.56 14.50 -3.07
C ALA A 252 -9.18 15.41 -2.01
N LYS A 253 -8.35 16.30 -1.45
CA LYS A 253 -8.75 17.35 -0.53
C LYS A 253 -7.79 18.53 -0.67
N ASP A 254 -8.32 19.73 -0.92
CA ASP A 254 -7.57 20.98 -0.99
C ASP A 254 -6.33 20.93 -1.90
N GLY A 255 -6.48 20.30 -3.09
CA GLY A 255 -5.40 20.13 -4.07
C GLY A 255 -4.32 19.12 -3.70
N LYS A 256 -4.53 18.34 -2.63
CA LYS A 256 -3.68 17.24 -2.18
C LYS A 256 -4.36 15.90 -2.43
N TYR A 257 -3.58 14.84 -2.54
CA TYR A 257 -4.09 13.53 -2.90
C TYR A 257 -3.69 12.45 -1.89
N LEU A 258 -4.59 11.49 -1.71
CA LEU A 258 -4.31 10.20 -1.09
C LEU A 258 -4.67 9.10 -2.08
N TYR A 259 -3.74 8.23 -2.41
CA TYR A 259 -4.02 7.02 -3.16
C TYR A 259 -3.92 5.80 -2.23
N VAL A 260 -5.00 5.02 -2.17
CA VAL A 260 -5.06 3.79 -1.39
C VAL A 260 -4.99 2.60 -2.35
N ASN A 261 -3.85 1.90 -2.34
CA ASN A 261 -3.66 0.67 -3.10
C ASN A 261 -4.40 -0.49 -2.42
N CYS A 262 -5.03 -1.35 -3.18
CA CYS A 262 -5.73 -2.49 -2.59
C CYS A 262 -4.81 -3.68 -2.31
N GLY A 263 -3.52 -3.52 -2.54
CA GLY A 263 -2.51 -4.53 -2.25
C GLY A 263 -2.55 -5.74 -3.18
N ILE A 264 -1.72 -6.71 -2.87
CA ILE A 264 -1.53 -7.94 -3.66
C ILE A 264 -1.99 -9.17 -2.88
N GLY A 265 -2.13 -9.09 -1.55
CA GLY A 265 -2.41 -10.17 -0.61
C GLY A 265 -3.71 -10.96 -0.82
N LYS A 266 -3.96 -11.91 0.09
CA LYS A 266 -5.09 -12.87 0.06
C LYS A 266 -6.40 -12.23 0.55
N LEU A 267 -7.52 -12.98 0.49
CA LEU A 267 -8.87 -12.61 0.91
C LEU A 267 -9.45 -11.43 0.13
N ARG A 268 -10.00 -11.73 -1.05
CA ARG A 268 -10.56 -10.74 -1.97
C ARG A 268 -11.83 -11.25 -2.62
N LEU A 269 -12.81 -10.38 -2.74
CA LEU A 269 -14.00 -10.60 -3.56
C LEU A 269 -14.42 -9.26 -4.17
N GLY A 270 -14.57 -9.19 -5.49
CA GLY A 270 -14.83 -7.95 -6.23
C GLY A 270 -13.64 -6.97 -6.23
N ASN A 271 -12.43 -7.46 -5.93
CA ASN A 271 -11.25 -6.63 -5.69
C ASN A 271 -9.94 -7.34 -6.08
N PRO A 272 -9.61 -7.45 -7.38
CA PRO A 272 -8.40 -8.12 -7.83
C PRO A 272 -7.12 -7.45 -7.31
N PRO A 273 -6.01 -8.21 -7.17
CA PRO A 273 -4.69 -7.68 -6.84
C PRO A 273 -4.27 -6.58 -7.81
N GLU A 274 -3.53 -5.58 -7.31
CA GLU A 274 -3.28 -4.34 -8.05
C GLU A 274 -1.82 -3.91 -7.99
N VAL A 275 -1.27 -3.59 -9.16
CA VAL A 275 -0.10 -2.74 -9.33
C VAL A 275 -0.61 -1.36 -9.73
N THR A 276 -0.28 -0.32 -8.97
CA THR A 276 -0.67 1.05 -9.32
C THR A 276 0.49 1.76 -9.99
N MET A 277 0.24 2.40 -11.13
CA MET A 277 1.15 3.32 -11.78
C MET A 277 0.56 4.72 -11.76
N LEU A 278 1.26 5.64 -11.12
CA LEU A 278 0.91 7.05 -11.04
C LEU A 278 1.87 7.82 -11.96
N GLU A 279 1.32 8.59 -12.88
CA GLU A 279 2.10 9.49 -13.73
C GLU A 279 1.84 10.92 -13.27
N LEU A 280 2.92 11.60 -12.84
CA LEU A 280 2.82 12.88 -12.13
C LEU A 280 3.16 14.05 -13.05
N TYR A 281 2.38 15.12 -12.94
CA TYR A 281 2.53 16.33 -13.74
C TYR A 281 2.41 17.59 -12.88
N SER A 282 3.15 18.65 -13.26
CA SER A 282 3.13 19.95 -12.57
C SER A 282 1.92 20.81 -12.98
N LYS A 283 1.40 20.62 -14.20
CA LYS A 283 0.28 21.39 -14.77
C LYS A 283 -0.72 20.49 -15.46
N TRP A 284 -1.95 20.94 -15.57
CA TRP A 284 -2.94 20.33 -16.48
C TRP A 284 -2.55 20.62 -17.94
N ASN A 285 -2.44 19.59 -18.76
CA ASN A 285 -2.28 19.71 -20.20
C ASN A 285 -3.64 19.89 -20.87
#